data_492292a63ee9fa928db5645dced1bae1
#
_entry.id   492292a63ee9fa928db5645dced1bae1
#
_cell.length_a   1.000
_cell.length_b   1.000
_cell.length_c   1.000
_cell.angle_alpha   90.00
_cell.angle_beta   90.00
_cell.angle_gamma   90.00
#
_symmetry.space_group_name_H-M   'P 1'
#
loop_
_entity.id
_entity.type
_entity.pdbx_description
1 polymer ?
#
loop_
_entity_poly.entity_id
_entity_poly.type
_entity_poly.pdbx_seq_one_letter_code
_entity_poly.pdbx_strand_id
1 'polypeptide(L)'
;SVHGPEGDSTMLKMTPDLRFRPVCHQCQSPAMTVHSQGHHRILRDLNLAQSQVWLDVTYRKIWCTDCDGVRVEHLSFADVSKRVTQRMARYIHDLCKTMTVQDVANHVELNPKTVKAIDKSYLEKDYGQTEGKGLRILAIDEIALRKGHRYMTVVMDYFTGRIIWMGPGRSKETLDAF
;
A
#
# COMPACT_ATOMS: atom_id res chain seq x y z
N SER A 1 -13.52 -18.25 -16.29
CA SER A 1 -12.27 -19.04 -16.11
C SER A 1 -11.16 -18.07 -15.76
N VAL A 2 -10.72 -18.09 -14.51
CA VAL A 2 -9.51 -17.37 -14.11
C VAL A 2 -8.37 -18.34 -14.39
N HIS A 3 -7.60 -18.08 -15.44
CA HIS A 3 -6.34 -18.79 -15.65
C HIS A 3 -5.42 -18.38 -14.50
N GLY A 4 -5.23 -19.29 -13.54
CA GLY A 4 -4.14 -19.21 -12.59
C GLY A 4 -2.82 -19.42 -13.33
N PRO A 5 -1.71 -18.85 -12.85
CA PRO A 5 -0.39 -19.12 -13.43
C PRO A 5 -0.09 -20.63 -13.36
N GLU A 6 0.69 -21.11 -14.33
CA GLU A 6 1.24 -22.47 -14.35
C GLU A 6 2.10 -22.68 -13.10
N GLY A 7 1.56 -23.36 -12.11
CA GLY A 7 2.19 -23.66 -10.83
C GLY A 7 1.18 -24.15 -9.81
N ASP A 8 1.66 -24.73 -8.73
CA ASP A 8 0.79 -25.16 -7.62
C ASP A 8 0.13 -23.92 -7.00
N SER A 9 -1.19 -23.79 -7.17
CA SER A 9 -1.96 -22.67 -6.61
C SER A 9 -3.14 -23.17 -5.81
N THR A 10 -3.36 -22.56 -4.64
CA THR A 10 -4.48 -22.86 -3.75
C THR A 10 -5.47 -21.69 -3.74
N MET A 11 -6.73 -21.97 -4.06
CA MET A 11 -7.82 -21.00 -3.99
C MET A 11 -8.67 -21.28 -2.75
N LEU A 12 -8.76 -20.27 -1.86
CA LEU A 12 -9.60 -20.33 -0.67
C LEU A 12 -10.84 -19.43 -0.88
N LYS A 13 -12.02 -20.00 -0.75
CA LYS A 13 -13.28 -19.24 -0.80
C LYS A 13 -13.60 -18.71 0.58
N MET A 14 -13.90 -17.41 0.65
CA MET A 14 -14.27 -16.71 1.89
C MET A 14 -15.60 -16.01 1.69
N THR A 15 -16.51 -16.21 2.64
CA THR A 15 -17.82 -15.58 2.66
C THR A 15 -18.04 -14.81 3.97
N PRO A 16 -18.80 -13.71 3.95
CA PRO A 16 -19.13 -12.98 5.17
C PRO A 16 -19.89 -13.88 6.17
N ASP A 17 -19.52 -13.82 7.43
CA ASP A 17 -20.32 -14.41 8.48
C ASP A 17 -21.52 -13.51 8.76
N LEU A 18 -22.72 -14.00 8.46
CA LEU A 18 -23.96 -13.25 8.55
C LEU A 18 -24.40 -12.96 10.01
N ARG A 19 -23.76 -13.60 10.99
CA ARG A 19 -24.00 -13.30 12.43
C ARG A 19 -23.44 -11.93 12.81
N PHE A 20 -22.48 -11.39 12.04
CA PHE A 20 -21.87 -10.10 12.29
C PHE A 20 -22.39 -9.03 11.35
N ARG A 21 -22.68 -7.87 11.92
CA ARG A 21 -23.05 -6.70 11.14
C ARG A 21 -21.85 -6.20 10.34
N PRO A 22 -22.05 -5.81 9.08
CA PRO A 22 -20.98 -5.22 8.30
C PRO A 22 -20.60 -3.84 8.83
N VAL A 23 -19.34 -3.50 8.73
CA VAL A 23 -18.76 -2.20 9.12
C VAL A 23 -18.34 -1.47 7.86
N CYS A 24 -18.53 -0.16 7.81
CA CYS A 24 -18.10 0.67 6.66
C CYS A 24 -16.57 0.72 6.56
N HIS A 25 -16.03 0.51 5.35
CA HIS A 25 -14.57 0.57 5.16
C HIS A 25 -13.99 1.97 5.39
N GLN A 26 -14.78 3.02 5.22
CA GLN A 26 -14.31 4.41 5.26
C GLN A 26 -14.38 5.01 6.67
N CYS A 27 -15.53 4.95 7.35
CA CYS A 27 -15.73 5.57 8.67
C CYS A 27 -15.69 4.57 9.82
N GLN A 28 -15.62 3.27 9.55
CA GLN A 28 -15.63 2.18 10.53
C GLN A 28 -16.95 2.06 11.33
N SER A 29 -18.01 2.77 10.94
CA SER A 29 -19.31 2.68 11.58
C SER A 29 -20.06 1.40 11.17
N PRO A 30 -20.77 0.73 12.09
CA PRO A 30 -21.62 -0.40 11.78
C PRO A 30 -22.78 0.01 10.85
N ALA A 31 -22.97 -0.72 9.77
CA ALA A 31 -24.07 -0.48 8.86
C ALA A 31 -25.35 -1.20 9.32
N MET A 32 -26.47 -0.50 9.23
CA MET A 32 -27.79 -1.08 9.53
C MET A 32 -28.38 -1.82 8.33
N THR A 33 -28.01 -1.42 7.11
CA THR A 33 -28.60 -1.94 5.89
C THR A 33 -27.55 -2.45 4.92
N VAL A 34 -27.75 -3.67 4.44
CA VAL A 34 -26.98 -4.23 3.31
C VAL A 34 -27.66 -3.79 2.02
N HIS A 35 -26.92 -3.03 1.19
CA HIS A 35 -27.41 -2.57 -0.09
C HIS A 35 -27.43 -3.70 -1.13
N SER A 36 -26.35 -4.48 -1.23
CA SER A 36 -26.26 -5.63 -2.14
C SER A 36 -25.20 -6.64 -1.66
N GLN A 37 -25.38 -7.88 -2.08
CA GLN A 37 -24.55 -9.03 -1.68
C GLN A 37 -23.99 -9.77 -2.90
N GLY A 38 -23.10 -10.73 -2.66
CA GLY A 38 -22.57 -11.60 -3.72
C GLY A 38 -21.52 -10.95 -4.62
N HIS A 39 -20.95 -9.83 -4.21
CA HIS A 39 -19.80 -9.25 -4.91
C HIS A 39 -18.55 -10.08 -4.61
N HIS A 40 -17.74 -10.32 -5.62
CA HIS A 40 -16.53 -11.12 -5.51
C HIS A 40 -15.28 -10.30 -5.85
N ARG A 41 -14.19 -10.60 -5.18
CA ARG A 41 -12.86 -10.12 -5.53
C ARG A 41 -11.81 -11.18 -5.22
N ILE A 42 -10.83 -11.29 -6.11
CA ILE A 42 -9.71 -12.19 -5.90
C ILE A 42 -8.52 -11.38 -5.35
N LEU A 43 -7.96 -11.88 -4.25
CA LEU A 43 -6.81 -11.30 -3.56
C LEU A 43 -5.66 -12.30 -3.56
N ARG A 44 -4.46 -11.84 -3.87
CA ARG A 44 -3.22 -12.59 -3.68
C ARG A 44 -2.81 -12.52 -2.21
N ASP A 45 -2.51 -13.68 -1.64
CA ASP A 45 -2.02 -13.79 -0.26
C ASP A 45 -0.59 -14.33 -0.22
N LEU A 46 0.01 -14.46 0.96
CA LEU A 46 1.30 -15.10 1.15
C LEU A 46 1.25 -16.56 0.66
N ASN A 47 2.36 -17.04 0.13
CA ASN A 47 2.46 -18.45 -0.26
C ASN A 47 2.30 -19.36 0.95
N LEU A 48 1.72 -20.53 0.71
CA LEU A 48 1.74 -21.64 1.65
C LEU A 48 2.79 -22.66 1.11
N ALA A 49 3.96 -22.68 1.75
CA ALA A 49 5.13 -23.36 1.21
C ALA A 49 5.46 -22.86 -0.20
N GLN A 50 5.44 -23.71 -1.21
CA GLN A 50 5.70 -23.38 -2.61
C GLN A 50 4.43 -23.02 -3.39
N SER A 51 3.24 -23.21 -2.80
CA SER A 51 1.96 -22.95 -3.45
C SER A 51 1.54 -21.50 -3.32
N GLN A 52 1.15 -20.87 -4.42
CA GLN A 52 0.53 -19.55 -4.39
C GLN A 52 -0.85 -19.62 -3.77
N VAL A 53 -1.17 -18.69 -2.86
CA VAL A 53 -2.49 -18.64 -2.24
C VAL A 53 -3.29 -17.46 -2.78
N TRP A 54 -4.51 -17.77 -3.24
CA TRP A 54 -5.49 -16.81 -3.71
C TRP A 54 -6.75 -16.91 -2.87
N LEU A 55 -7.30 -15.77 -2.50
CA LEU A 55 -8.56 -15.69 -1.76
C LEU A 55 -9.65 -15.20 -2.71
N ASP A 56 -10.68 -16.04 -2.94
CA ASP A 56 -11.93 -15.61 -3.58
C ASP A 56 -12.86 -15.11 -2.48
N VAL A 57 -12.91 -13.79 -2.31
CA VAL A 57 -13.61 -13.13 -1.21
C VAL A 57 -14.95 -12.61 -1.69
N THR A 58 -16.02 -13.16 -1.15
CA THR A 58 -17.36 -12.59 -1.29
C THR A 58 -17.52 -11.45 -0.28
N TYR A 59 -18.06 -10.31 -0.71
CA TYR A 59 -18.26 -9.14 0.15
C TYR A 59 -19.60 -8.47 -0.11
N ARG A 60 -20.01 -7.63 0.85
CA ARG A 60 -21.27 -6.87 0.80
C ARG A 60 -21.02 -5.40 0.47
N LYS A 61 -21.94 -4.79 -0.24
CA LYS A 61 -22.07 -3.33 -0.26
C LYS A 61 -23.16 -2.92 0.72
N ILE A 62 -22.91 -1.86 1.43
CA ILE A 62 -23.75 -1.37 2.53
C ILE A 62 -24.16 0.07 2.28
N TRP A 63 -25.29 0.47 2.80
CA TRP A 63 -25.62 1.87 2.93
C TRP A 63 -25.03 2.39 4.25
N CYS A 64 -24.14 3.34 4.16
CA CYS A 64 -23.53 3.98 5.32
C CYS A 64 -24.19 5.34 5.55
N THR A 65 -24.80 5.55 6.70
CA THR A 65 -25.45 6.81 7.08
C THR A 65 -24.44 7.91 7.31
N ASP A 66 -23.32 7.61 7.95
CA ASP A 66 -22.29 8.61 8.28
C ASP A 66 -21.51 9.10 7.04
N CYS A 67 -21.37 8.26 6.03
CA CYS A 67 -20.75 8.62 4.76
C CYS A 67 -21.75 9.04 3.69
N ASP A 68 -23.03 9.00 4.00
CA ASP A 68 -24.17 9.30 3.11
C ASP A 68 -24.04 8.62 1.73
N GLY A 69 -24.09 7.28 1.72
CA GLY A 69 -24.03 6.55 0.47
C GLY A 69 -23.60 5.09 0.55
N VAL A 70 -23.58 4.47 -0.63
CA VAL A 70 -23.18 3.07 -0.77
C VAL A 70 -21.67 2.93 -0.60
N ARG A 71 -21.25 2.04 0.29
CA ARG A 71 -19.84 1.74 0.58
C ARG A 71 -19.61 0.23 0.56
N VAL A 72 -18.37 -0.17 0.42
CA VAL A 72 -17.95 -1.57 0.61
C VAL A 72 -17.84 -1.84 2.11
N GLU A 73 -18.16 -3.06 2.54
CA GLU A 73 -17.87 -3.46 3.91
C GLU A 73 -16.38 -3.53 4.19
N HIS A 74 -15.99 -3.26 5.40
CA HIS A 74 -14.60 -3.34 5.84
C HIS A 74 -14.14 -4.79 5.91
N LEU A 75 -13.04 -5.09 5.23
CA LEU A 75 -12.34 -6.35 5.32
C LEU A 75 -11.03 -6.12 6.09
N SER A 76 -10.94 -6.59 7.32
CA SER A 76 -9.80 -6.35 8.21
C SER A 76 -8.45 -6.82 7.66
N PHE A 77 -8.47 -7.76 6.73
CA PHE A 77 -7.28 -8.37 6.12
C PHE A 77 -6.93 -7.81 4.74
N ALA A 78 -7.72 -6.90 4.18
CA ALA A 78 -7.52 -6.38 2.82
C ALA A 78 -7.96 -4.92 2.67
N ASP A 79 -7.18 -4.14 1.96
CA ASP A 79 -7.54 -2.79 1.53
C ASP A 79 -8.51 -2.87 0.34
N VAL A 80 -9.50 -1.97 0.29
CA VAL A 80 -10.50 -1.91 -0.78
C VAL A 80 -9.86 -1.68 -2.15
N SER A 81 -8.80 -0.90 -2.21
CA SER A 81 -8.12 -0.51 -3.45
C SER A 81 -7.08 -1.52 -3.94
N LYS A 82 -6.63 -2.46 -3.09
CA LYS A 82 -5.54 -3.38 -3.40
C LYS A 82 -6.05 -4.79 -3.71
N ARG A 83 -5.35 -5.49 -4.59
CA ARG A 83 -5.65 -6.91 -4.92
C ARG A 83 -4.72 -7.89 -4.19
N VAL A 84 -4.18 -7.48 -3.08
CA VAL A 84 -3.38 -8.30 -2.18
C VAL A 84 -3.91 -8.16 -0.76
N THR A 85 -3.65 -9.16 0.09
CA THR A 85 -3.96 -9.04 1.52
C THR A 85 -3.01 -8.05 2.21
N GLN A 86 -3.39 -7.53 3.37
CA GLN A 86 -2.53 -6.62 4.13
C GLN A 86 -1.20 -7.28 4.53
N ARG A 87 -1.21 -8.57 4.90
CA ARG A 87 0.01 -9.30 5.23
C ARG A 87 0.93 -9.49 4.01
N MET A 88 0.36 -9.76 2.84
CA MET A 88 1.13 -9.81 1.59
C MET A 88 1.69 -8.44 1.23
N ALA A 89 0.92 -7.36 1.39
CA ALA A 89 1.39 -6.01 1.16
C ALA A 89 2.53 -5.61 2.11
N ARG A 90 2.43 -5.99 3.39
CA ARG A 90 3.50 -5.78 4.37
C ARG A 90 4.77 -6.54 3.98
N TYR A 91 4.64 -7.80 3.62
CA TYR A 91 5.76 -8.62 3.17
C TYR A 91 6.49 -8.02 1.96
N ILE A 92 5.73 -7.53 0.96
CA ILE A 92 6.29 -6.84 -0.20
C ILE A 92 7.08 -5.60 0.23
N HIS A 93 6.52 -4.77 1.11
CA HIS A 93 7.21 -3.58 1.62
C HIS A 93 8.50 -3.94 2.35
N ASP A 94 8.48 -4.97 3.19
CA ASP A 94 9.67 -5.40 3.93
C ASP A 94 10.78 -5.93 3.00
N LEU A 95 10.43 -6.63 1.93
CA LEU A 95 11.39 -7.03 0.89
C LEU A 95 11.98 -5.82 0.13
N CYS A 96 11.18 -4.79 -0.16
CA CYS A 96 11.66 -3.59 -0.84
C CYS A 96 12.71 -2.80 -0.04
N LYS A 97 12.88 -3.05 1.26
CA LYS A 97 13.95 -2.46 2.08
C LYS A 97 15.34 -3.00 1.72
N THR A 98 15.42 -4.18 1.13
CA THR A 98 16.68 -4.89 0.87
C THR A 98 16.85 -5.33 -0.59
N MET A 99 15.79 -5.31 -1.38
CA MET A 99 15.79 -5.76 -2.77
C MET A 99 15.25 -4.67 -3.70
N THR A 100 15.60 -4.75 -4.99
CA THR A 100 14.99 -3.84 -5.98
C THR A 100 13.52 -4.19 -6.21
N VAL A 101 12.73 -3.20 -6.64
CA VAL A 101 11.31 -3.42 -6.99
C VAL A 101 11.14 -4.53 -8.03
N GLN A 102 12.09 -4.65 -8.97
CA GLN A 102 12.04 -5.70 -10.00
C GLN A 102 12.30 -7.08 -9.41
N ASP A 103 13.28 -7.21 -8.52
CA ASP A 103 13.60 -8.49 -7.88
C ASP A 103 12.47 -8.94 -6.95
N VAL A 104 11.87 -8.01 -6.19
CA VAL A 104 10.68 -8.30 -5.38
C VAL A 104 9.53 -8.76 -6.27
N ALA A 105 9.28 -8.06 -7.39
CA ALA A 105 8.21 -8.43 -8.32
C ALA A 105 8.40 -9.84 -8.90
N ASN A 106 9.62 -10.19 -9.26
CA ASN A 106 9.95 -11.54 -9.71
C ASN A 106 9.77 -12.57 -8.59
N HIS A 107 10.21 -12.24 -7.36
CA HIS A 107 10.12 -13.15 -6.21
C HIS A 107 8.69 -13.45 -5.79
N VAL A 108 7.80 -12.44 -5.78
CA VAL A 108 6.39 -12.60 -5.39
C VAL A 108 5.47 -12.88 -6.57
N GLU A 109 6.00 -12.91 -7.79
CA GLU A 109 5.27 -13.12 -9.04
C GLU A 109 4.12 -12.12 -9.25
N LEU A 110 4.42 -10.84 -9.00
CA LEU A 110 3.52 -9.73 -9.22
C LEU A 110 4.10 -8.73 -10.22
N ASN A 111 3.22 -7.91 -10.80
CA ASN A 111 3.67 -6.83 -11.68
C ASN A 111 4.51 -5.79 -10.89
N PRO A 112 5.68 -5.35 -11.42
CA PRO A 112 6.53 -4.35 -10.74
C PRO A 112 5.81 -3.04 -10.42
N LYS A 113 4.83 -2.61 -11.23
CA LYS A 113 4.01 -1.44 -10.94
C LYS A 113 3.15 -1.65 -9.69
N THR A 114 2.64 -2.87 -9.47
CA THR A 114 1.87 -3.22 -8.27
C THR A 114 2.77 -3.21 -7.04
N VAL A 115 3.96 -3.81 -7.11
CA VAL A 115 4.96 -3.80 -6.03
C VAL A 115 5.32 -2.36 -5.66
N LYS A 116 5.67 -1.53 -6.65
CA LYS A 116 5.98 -0.11 -6.45
C LYS A 116 4.83 0.66 -5.80
N ALA A 117 3.59 0.44 -6.22
CA ALA A 117 2.42 1.13 -5.65
C ALA A 117 2.16 0.71 -4.20
N ILE A 118 2.37 -0.57 -3.87
CA ILE A 118 2.27 -1.08 -2.51
C ILE A 118 3.35 -0.44 -1.64
N ASP A 119 4.61 -0.53 -2.04
CA ASP A 119 5.75 0.02 -1.30
C ASP A 119 5.58 1.53 -1.06
N LYS A 120 5.25 2.29 -2.12
CA LYS A 120 4.97 3.72 -2.02
C LYS A 120 3.89 4.03 -0.96
N SER A 121 2.80 3.24 -0.90
CA SER A 121 1.74 3.47 0.08
C SER A 121 2.18 3.25 1.54
N TYR A 122 3.16 2.38 1.77
CA TYR A 122 3.77 2.20 3.10
C TYR A 122 4.75 3.33 3.42
N LEU A 123 5.59 3.72 2.45
CA LEU A 123 6.50 4.86 2.62
C LEU A 123 5.73 6.16 2.91
N GLU A 124 4.62 6.42 2.22
CA GLU A 124 3.76 7.57 2.50
C GLU A 124 3.14 7.52 3.90
N LYS A 125 2.77 6.34 4.38
CA LYS A 125 2.23 6.16 5.73
C LYS A 125 3.30 6.35 6.81
N ASP A 126 4.50 5.82 6.59
CA ASP A 126 5.57 5.77 7.59
C ASP A 126 6.37 7.08 7.62
N TYR A 127 6.48 7.78 6.48
CA TYR A 127 7.34 8.97 6.30
C TYR A 127 6.63 10.18 5.69
N GLY A 128 5.38 10.07 5.27
CA GLY A 128 4.65 11.13 4.56
C GLY A 128 4.36 12.38 5.39
N GLN A 129 4.47 12.30 6.72
CA GLN A 129 4.36 13.43 7.63
C GLN A 129 5.67 13.58 8.40
N THR A 130 6.52 14.48 7.97
CA THR A 130 7.73 14.86 8.69
C THR A 130 7.43 16.08 9.57
N GLU A 131 7.29 15.86 10.87
CA GLU A 131 7.24 16.99 11.80
C GLU A 131 8.65 17.58 11.94
N GLY A 132 8.79 18.87 11.60
CA GLY A 132 10.05 19.63 11.78
C GLY A 132 10.41 19.95 13.24
N LYS A 133 9.70 19.36 14.21
CA LYS A 133 9.94 19.61 15.64
C LYS A 133 11.22 18.92 16.12
N GLY A 134 12.06 19.68 16.83
CA GLY A 134 13.27 19.16 17.47
C GLY A 134 14.51 19.12 16.57
N LEU A 135 14.44 19.60 15.35
CA LEU A 135 15.59 19.73 14.45
C LEU A 135 16.57 20.77 15.00
N ARG A 136 17.85 20.39 15.09
CA ARG A 136 18.94 21.27 15.56
C ARG A 136 19.94 21.60 14.47
N ILE A 137 20.33 20.60 13.69
CA ILE A 137 21.29 20.73 12.60
C ILE A 137 20.73 20.02 11.38
N LEU A 138 20.68 20.74 10.27
CA LEU A 138 20.27 20.21 8.98
C LEU A 138 21.51 19.95 8.14
N ALA A 139 21.56 18.80 7.48
CA ALA A 139 22.48 18.51 6.41
C ALA A 139 21.73 18.65 5.08
N ILE A 140 22.38 19.28 4.12
CA ILE A 140 21.84 19.51 2.77
C ILE A 140 22.79 18.86 1.78
N ASP A 141 22.22 18.05 0.87
CA ASP A 141 22.97 17.39 -0.18
C ASP A 141 22.24 17.43 -1.52
N GLU A 142 22.95 17.23 -2.62
CA GLU A 142 22.41 17.22 -3.97
C GLU A 142 22.63 15.86 -4.63
N ILE A 143 21.55 15.20 -5.02
CA ILE A 143 21.58 13.91 -5.68
C ILE A 143 21.31 14.05 -7.18
N ALA A 144 22.23 13.53 -8.01
CA ALA A 144 22.00 13.43 -9.44
C ALA A 144 21.07 12.26 -9.77
N LEU A 145 19.87 12.53 -10.26
CA LEU A 145 18.86 11.51 -10.59
C LEU A 145 19.15 10.79 -11.93
N ARG A 146 19.75 11.50 -12.88
CA ARG A 146 20.11 10.97 -14.23
C ARG A 146 21.26 11.75 -14.85
N LYS A 147 21.97 11.13 -15.79
CA LYS A 147 22.84 11.86 -16.75
C LYS A 147 22.00 12.95 -17.44
N GLY A 148 22.48 14.20 -17.47
CA GLY A 148 21.79 15.34 -18.09
C GLY A 148 21.23 16.35 -17.09
N HIS A 149 21.92 16.58 -15.95
CA HIS A 149 21.69 17.70 -15.02
C HIS A 149 20.30 17.70 -14.32
N ARG A 150 19.72 16.53 -14.08
CA ARG A 150 18.53 16.45 -13.20
C ARG A 150 18.99 16.14 -11.79
N TYR A 151 18.93 17.17 -10.95
CA TYR A 151 19.30 17.09 -9.54
C TYR A 151 18.06 17.12 -8.65
N MET A 152 18.23 16.62 -7.45
CA MET A 152 17.29 16.73 -6.35
C MET A 152 18.07 17.19 -5.12
N THR A 153 17.61 18.27 -4.50
CA THR A 153 18.13 18.71 -3.20
C THR A 153 17.45 17.90 -2.11
N VAL A 154 18.23 17.37 -1.18
CA VAL A 154 17.78 16.59 -0.03
C VAL A 154 18.18 17.33 1.23
N VAL A 155 17.21 17.53 2.11
CA VAL A 155 17.43 18.10 3.46
C VAL A 155 17.19 16.99 4.47
N MET A 156 18.14 16.76 5.36
CA MET A 156 18.06 15.73 6.39
C MET A 156 18.46 16.26 7.76
N ASP A 157 17.93 15.64 8.78
CA ASP A 157 18.42 15.84 10.14
C ASP A 157 19.81 15.18 10.27
N TYR A 158 20.81 15.99 10.61
CA TYR A 158 22.20 15.55 10.71
C TYR A 158 22.42 14.41 11.72
N PHE A 159 21.70 14.44 12.84
CA PHE A 159 21.90 13.45 13.91
C PHE A 159 21.24 12.11 13.63
N THR A 160 20.07 12.12 13.02
CA THR A 160 19.30 10.90 12.80
C THR A 160 19.44 10.33 11.38
N GLY A 161 19.99 11.13 10.43
CA GLY A 161 20.02 10.81 9.01
C GLY A 161 18.64 10.79 8.35
N ARG A 162 17.60 11.23 9.05
CA ARG A 162 16.23 11.22 8.54
C ARG A 162 16.06 12.31 7.49
N ILE A 163 15.53 11.94 6.33
CA ILE A 163 15.15 12.90 5.29
C ILE A 163 13.93 13.68 5.76
N ILE A 164 14.06 15.00 5.77
CA ILE A 164 13.02 15.93 6.19
C ILE A 164 12.27 16.48 4.98
N TRP A 165 13.01 16.75 3.90
CA TRP A 165 12.46 17.33 2.70
C TRP A 165 13.28 16.96 1.47
N MET A 166 12.64 16.93 0.31
CA MET A 166 13.27 16.73 -0.98
C MET A 166 12.62 17.64 -2.02
N GLY A 167 13.39 18.35 -2.79
CA GLY A 167 12.92 19.23 -3.86
C GLY A 167 13.67 19.04 -5.18
N PRO A 168 13.00 19.21 -6.34
CA PRO A 168 13.64 19.10 -7.65
C PRO A 168 14.55 20.32 -7.91
N GLY A 169 15.79 20.08 -8.36
CA GLY A 169 16.76 21.11 -8.66
C GLY A 169 17.90 21.15 -7.66
N ARG A 170 18.78 22.14 -7.83
CA ARG A 170 19.95 22.43 -6.99
C ARG A 170 20.20 23.93 -6.83
N SER A 171 19.21 24.76 -7.10
CA SER A 171 19.34 26.20 -7.03
C SER A 171 18.89 26.74 -5.66
N LYS A 172 19.17 28.00 -5.41
CA LYS A 172 18.72 28.68 -4.20
C LYS A 172 17.20 28.66 -4.09
N GLU A 173 16.50 28.84 -5.19
CA GLU A 173 15.03 28.79 -5.25
C GLU A 173 14.47 27.42 -4.85
N THR A 174 15.24 26.35 -5.08
CA THR A 174 14.87 25.01 -4.61
C THR A 174 14.87 24.93 -3.08
N LEU A 175 15.87 25.56 -2.44
CA LEU A 175 15.96 25.64 -0.99
C LEU A 175 14.94 26.62 -0.38
N ASP A 176 14.61 27.69 -1.08
CA ASP A 176 13.60 28.66 -0.63
C ASP A 176 12.19 28.03 -0.57
N ALA A 177 11.98 26.88 -1.23
CA ALA A 177 10.74 26.09 -1.18
C ALA A 177 10.66 25.15 0.05
N PHE A 178 11.75 24.97 0.79
CA PHE A 178 11.81 24.23 2.05
C PHE A 178 11.35 25.08 3.23
#